data_cb163a87371621b0891e20f16b28b078
#
_entry.id   cb163a87371621b0891e20f16b28b078
#
_cell.length_a   1.000
_cell.length_b   1.000
_cell.length_c   1.000
_cell.angle_alpha   90.00
_cell.angle_beta   90.00
_cell.angle_gamma   90.00
#
_symmetry.space_group_name_H-M   'P 1'
#
loop_
_entity.id
_entity.type
_entity.pdbx_description
1 polymer ?
#
loop_
_entity_poly.entity_id
_entity_poly.type
_entity_poly.pdbx_seq_one_letter_code
_entity_poly.pdbx_strand_id
1 'polypeptide(L)'
;MKLKRVLPMAVILALAVALGVGPLRAQTPSSTPSKGVYTAAQAATGAKLYAADCSACHGATLRGPAGPALIGNAFTSQWTNEPASDMYGLMSKNMPLGAPGSLKPDEYLAITAYILEQNKFMAGNAPLTEAKLKSIKIAAPPG
;
A
#
# COMPACT_ATOMS: atom_id res chain seq x y z
N MET A 1 -43.26 -10.39 81.33
CA MET A 1 -42.76 -9.20 80.56
C MET A 1 -41.69 -9.71 79.63
N LYS A 2 -41.99 -9.70 78.32
CA LYS A 2 -41.11 -10.30 77.28
C LYS A 2 -40.46 -9.17 76.45
N LEU A 3 -39.16 -9.04 76.60
CA LEU A 3 -38.37 -8.05 75.88
C LEU A 3 -38.02 -8.60 74.49
N LYS A 4 -38.58 -8.03 73.44
CA LYS A 4 -38.24 -8.37 72.07
C LYS A 4 -36.98 -7.60 71.64
N ARG A 5 -35.90 -8.35 71.43
CA ARG A 5 -34.64 -7.81 70.84
C ARG A 5 -34.83 -7.75 69.32
N VAL A 6 -34.73 -6.54 68.79
CA VAL A 6 -34.67 -6.33 67.34
C VAL A 6 -33.20 -6.34 66.91
N LEU A 7 -32.85 -7.25 66.04
CA LEU A 7 -31.52 -7.28 65.44
C LEU A 7 -31.43 -6.22 64.35
N PRO A 8 -30.33 -5.48 64.25
CA PRO A 8 -30.08 -4.63 63.08
C PRO A 8 -29.60 -5.48 61.91
N MET A 9 -30.27 -5.27 60.81
CA MET A 9 -29.94 -5.83 59.50
C MET A 9 -28.63 -5.22 58.99
N ALA A 10 -27.57 -6.03 58.87
CA ALA A 10 -26.31 -5.60 58.29
C ALA A 10 -26.52 -5.38 56.76
N VAL A 11 -26.32 -4.12 56.35
CA VAL A 11 -26.31 -3.74 54.95
C VAL A 11 -24.95 -4.18 54.35
N ILE A 12 -24.97 -5.25 53.56
CA ILE A 12 -23.82 -5.66 52.77
C ILE A 12 -23.76 -4.79 51.52
N LEU A 13 -22.86 -3.82 51.53
CA LEU A 13 -22.57 -3.00 50.36
C LEU A 13 -21.69 -3.83 49.39
N ALA A 14 -22.32 -4.44 48.38
CA ALA A 14 -21.63 -5.11 47.31
C ALA A 14 -21.00 -4.09 46.36
N LEU A 15 -19.67 -3.94 46.42
CA LEU A 15 -18.90 -3.12 45.49
C LEU A 15 -18.76 -3.85 44.16
N ALA A 16 -19.65 -3.56 43.21
CA ALA A 16 -19.55 -4.07 41.84
C ALA A 16 -18.47 -3.28 41.11
N VAL A 17 -17.28 -3.88 40.96
CA VAL A 17 -16.24 -3.40 40.05
C VAL A 17 -16.71 -3.71 38.62
N ALA A 18 -17.30 -2.74 37.95
CA ALA A 18 -17.61 -2.80 36.53
C ALA A 18 -16.31 -2.68 35.74
N LEU A 19 -15.75 -3.83 35.34
CA LEU A 19 -14.72 -3.91 34.30
C LEU A 19 -15.40 -3.44 32.99
N GLY A 20 -15.16 -2.18 32.65
CA GLY A 20 -15.62 -1.58 31.41
C GLY A 20 -14.92 -2.20 30.21
N VAL A 21 -15.44 -3.33 29.70
CA VAL A 21 -15.11 -3.82 28.37
C VAL A 21 -15.90 -2.95 27.41
N GLY A 22 -15.27 -1.85 26.98
CA GLY A 22 -15.82 -1.02 25.92
C GLY A 22 -15.97 -1.84 24.64
N PRO A 23 -17.05 -1.64 23.85
CA PRO A 23 -17.20 -2.36 22.60
C PRO A 23 -16.00 -2.04 21.70
N LEU A 24 -15.28 -3.08 21.25
CA LEU A 24 -14.31 -2.98 20.18
C LEU A 24 -15.04 -2.41 18.95
N ARG A 25 -14.84 -1.13 18.71
CA ARG A 25 -15.41 -0.48 17.55
C ARG A 25 -14.62 -1.02 16.35
N ALA A 26 -15.22 -1.98 15.65
CA ALA A 26 -14.73 -2.42 14.36
C ALA A 26 -14.65 -1.16 13.48
N GLN A 27 -13.44 -0.71 13.16
CA GLN A 27 -13.24 0.36 12.20
C GLN A 27 -13.63 -0.20 10.84
N THR A 28 -14.85 0.11 10.39
CA THR A 28 -15.24 -0.09 9.00
C THR A 28 -14.26 0.71 8.15
N PRO A 29 -13.56 0.09 7.18
CA PRO A 29 -12.69 0.84 6.29
C PRO A 29 -13.54 1.92 5.60
N SER A 30 -13.10 3.16 5.72
CA SER A 30 -13.75 4.31 5.07
C SER A 30 -13.81 4.05 3.57
N SER A 31 -15.01 3.89 3.05
CA SER A 31 -15.27 3.59 1.63
C SER A 31 -15.29 4.84 0.76
N THR A 32 -14.61 5.90 1.14
CA THR A 32 -14.41 7.04 0.25
C THR A 32 -13.50 6.59 -0.90
N PRO A 33 -13.96 6.62 -2.17
CA PRO A 33 -13.12 6.25 -3.30
C PRO A 33 -11.95 7.24 -3.39
N SER A 34 -10.78 6.83 -2.94
CA SER A 34 -9.59 7.62 -3.23
C SER A 34 -9.29 7.46 -4.72
N LYS A 35 -9.02 8.57 -5.40
CA LYS A 35 -8.68 8.60 -6.84
C LYS A 35 -7.31 7.98 -7.15
N GLY A 36 -6.73 7.19 -6.24
CA GLY A 36 -5.45 6.57 -6.43
C GLY A 36 -5.48 5.44 -7.47
N VAL A 37 -4.35 5.15 -8.05
CA VAL A 37 -4.21 4.28 -9.23
C VAL A 37 -3.84 2.85 -8.89
N TYR A 38 -3.36 2.57 -7.67
CA TYR A 38 -2.97 1.25 -7.15
C TYR A 38 -3.41 1.13 -5.68
N THR A 39 -3.34 -0.06 -5.08
CA THR A 39 -3.52 -0.22 -3.62
C THR A 39 -2.18 -0.21 -2.89
N ALA A 40 -2.16 0.30 -1.65
CA ALA A 40 -0.95 0.26 -0.82
C ALA A 40 -0.40 -1.16 -0.63
N ALA A 41 -1.28 -2.16 -0.51
CA ALA A 41 -0.89 -3.57 -0.42
C ALA A 41 -0.18 -4.05 -1.70
N GLN A 42 -0.65 -3.63 -2.87
CA GLN A 42 -0.02 -3.96 -4.15
C GLN A 42 1.38 -3.32 -4.26
N ALA A 43 1.53 -2.05 -3.91
CA ALA A 43 2.83 -1.38 -3.90
C ALA A 43 3.81 -2.03 -2.90
N ALA A 44 3.34 -2.42 -1.71
CA ALA A 44 4.16 -3.13 -0.73
C ALA A 44 4.63 -4.51 -1.23
N THR A 45 3.81 -5.23 -2.00
CA THR A 45 4.23 -6.45 -2.70
C THR A 45 5.27 -6.14 -3.76
N GLY A 46 5.05 -5.09 -4.54
CA GLY A 46 5.98 -4.61 -5.56
C GLY A 46 7.35 -4.21 -5.00
N ALA A 47 7.38 -3.62 -3.81
CA ALA A 47 8.62 -3.27 -3.13
C ALA A 47 9.50 -4.50 -2.84
N LYS A 48 8.88 -5.61 -2.42
CA LYS A 48 9.60 -6.86 -2.14
C LYS A 48 10.15 -7.50 -3.44
N LEU A 49 9.34 -7.53 -4.47
CA LEU A 49 9.75 -8.04 -5.79
C LEU A 49 10.85 -7.17 -6.41
N TYR A 50 10.70 -5.86 -6.32
CA TYR A 50 11.73 -4.92 -6.76
C TYR A 50 13.07 -5.15 -6.05
N ALA A 51 13.03 -5.37 -4.74
CA ALA A 51 14.24 -5.65 -3.97
C ALA A 51 14.95 -6.94 -4.42
N ALA A 52 14.17 -7.96 -4.81
CA ALA A 52 14.69 -9.24 -5.27
C ALA A 52 15.23 -9.18 -6.70
N ASP A 53 14.48 -8.58 -7.63
CA ASP A 53 14.67 -8.78 -9.07
C ASP A 53 15.23 -7.55 -9.81
N CYS A 54 15.16 -6.35 -9.18
CA CYS A 54 15.46 -5.08 -9.85
C CYS A 54 16.57 -4.27 -9.17
N SER A 55 16.67 -4.38 -7.84
CA SER A 55 17.52 -3.49 -7.03
C SER A 55 19.01 -3.63 -7.33
N ALA A 56 19.47 -4.78 -7.81
CA ALA A 56 20.87 -4.99 -8.17
C ALA A 56 21.35 -4.04 -9.27
N CYS A 57 20.49 -3.71 -10.24
CA CYS A 57 20.81 -2.79 -11.33
C CYS A 57 20.24 -1.39 -11.08
N HIS A 58 19.00 -1.26 -10.63
CA HIS A 58 18.32 0.02 -10.46
C HIS A 58 18.55 0.66 -9.08
N GLY A 59 19.28 -0.03 -8.20
CA GLY A 59 19.61 0.45 -6.84
C GLY A 59 18.45 0.28 -5.86
N ALA A 60 18.76 0.06 -4.59
CA ALA A 60 17.75 -0.04 -3.53
C ALA A 60 16.89 1.23 -3.36
N THR A 61 17.42 2.38 -3.79
CA THR A 61 16.74 3.68 -3.75
C THR A 61 16.20 4.11 -5.13
N LEU A 62 16.11 3.23 -6.11
CA LEU A 62 15.66 3.47 -7.48
C LEU A 62 16.51 4.52 -8.24
N ARG A 63 17.70 4.84 -7.80
CA ARG A 63 18.57 5.88 -8.40
C ARG A 63 19.62 5.35 -9.38
N GLY A 64 19.66 4.03 -9.56
CA GLY A 64 20.43 3.30 -10.55
C GLY A 64 21.94 3.43 -10.49
N PRO A 65 22.71 2.44 -10.00
CA PRO A 65 24.16 2.41 -10.21
C PRO A 65 24.52 1.81 -11.58
N ALA A 66 23.76 0.85 -12.10
CA ALA A 66 24.02 0.15 -13.36
C ALA A 66 22.89 0.30 -14.37
N GLY A 67 21.64 0.35 -13.91
CA GLY A 67 20.46 0.67 -14.72
C GLY A 67 20.05 2.14 -14.60
N PRO A 68 19.16 2.65 -15.46
CA PRO A 68 18.64 4.01 -15.34
C PRO A 68 17.88 4.19 -14.02
N ALA A 69 17.90 5.43 -13.48
CA ALA A 69 17.10 5.76 -12.33
C ALA A 69 15.61 5.68 -12.66
N LEU A 70 14.84 5.10 -11.74
CA LEU A 70 13.38 4.91 -11.87
C LEU A 70 12.59 5.97 -11.07
N ILE A 71 13.25 7.01 -10.59
CA ILE A 71 12.67 8.16 -9.90
C ILE A 71 13.35 9.46 -10.31
N GLY A 72 12.68 10.57 -10.01
CA GLY A 72 13.22 11.91 -10.23
C GLY A 72 13.34 12.30 -11.71
N ASN A 73 14.27 13.20 -12.03
CA ASN A 73 14.37 13.79 -13.38
C ASN A 73 14.60 12.75 -14.50
N ALA A 74 15.40 11.72 -14.26
CA ALA A 74 15.62 10.68 -15.25
C ALA A 74 14.32 9.93 -15.59
N PHE A 75 13.53 9.61 -14.58
CA PHE A 75 12.22 8.98 -14.77
C PHE A 75 11.24 9.91 -15.48
N THR A 76 11.13 11.15 -15.03
CA THR A 76 10.21 12.12 -15.65
C THR A 76 10.58 12.48 -17.06
N SER A 77 11.88 12.63 -17.38
CA SER A 77 12.32 12.90 -18.75
C SER A 77 11.94 11.79 -19.73
N GLN A 78 11.89 10.55 -19.27
CA GLN A 78 11.55 9.41 -20.13
C GLN A 78 10.02 9.18 -20.23
N TRP A 79 9.29 9.42 -19.15
CA TRP A 79 7.90 8.94 -19.03
C TRP A 79 6.85 10.05 -18.97
N THR A 80 7.24 11.32 -18.86
CA THR A 80 6.24 12.42 -18.78
C THR A 80 5.33 12.44 -20.01
N ASN A 81 4.03 12.43 -19.74
CA ASN A 81 2.93 12.34 -20.70
C ASN A 81 2.75 10.96 -21.35
N GLU A 82 3.65 10.00 -21.12
CA GLU A 82 3.45 8.64 -21.59
C GLU A 82 2.45 7.88 -20.71
N PRO A 83 1.66 6.96 -21.26
CA PRO A 83 0.80 6.10 -20.46
C PRO A 83 1.64 5.08 -19.66
N ALA A 84 1.18 4.75 -18.47
CA ALA A 84 1.87 3.76 -17.64
C ALA A 84 1.96 2.36 -18.30
N SER A 85 1.13 2.11 -19.32
CA SER A 85 1.20 0.90 -20.15
C SER A 85 2.52 0.77 -20.88
N ASP A 86 3.16 1.86 -21.26
CA ASP A 86 4.40 1.84 -22.03
C ASP A 86 5.58 1.47 -21.13
N MET A 87 5.62 2.04 -19.93
CA MET A 87 6.57 1.63 -18.89
C MET A 87 6.39 0.15 -18.50
N TYR A 88 5.15 -0.28 -18.26
CA TYR A 88 4.82 -1.68 -17.98
C TYR A 88 5.24 -2.60 -19.12
N GLY A 89 4.93 -2.22 -20.35
CA GLY A 89 5.28 -2.99 -21.55
C GLY A 89 6.79 -3.12 -21.77
N LEU A 90 7.54 -2.05 -21.53
CA LEU A 90 9.00 -2.10 -21.58
C LEU A 90 9.53 -3.04 -20.49
N MET A 91 9.05 -2.91 -19.28
CA MET A 91 9.50 -3.72 -18.14
C MET A 91 9.17 -5.19 -18.32
N SER A 92 7.92 -5.53 -18.66
CA SER A 92 7.47 -6.91 -18.80
C SER A 92 8.10 -7.66 -19.97
N LYS A 93 8.61 -6.95 -20.99
CA LYS A 93 9.26 -7.55 -22.14
C LYS A 93 10.78 -7.66 -22.00
N ASN A 94 11.41 -6.75 -21.28
CA ASN A 94 12.86 -6.60 -21.29
C ASN A 94 13.53 -6.79 -19.92
N MET A 95 12.75 -6.85 -18.84
CA MET A 95 13.27 -6.94 -17.47
C MET A 95 12.76 -8.20 -16.75
N PRO A 96 13.50 -8.72 -15.77
CA PRO A 96 14.90 -8.38 -15.42
C PRO A 96 15.85 -8.67 -16.61
N LEU A 97 16.90 -7.86 -16.79
CA LEU A 97 17.77 -7.94 -17.97
C LEU A 97 18.39 -9.33 -18.19
N GLY A 98 18.69 -10.05 -17.08
CA GLY A 98 19.21 -11.43 -17.14
C GLY A 98 18.15 -12.51 -17.42
N ALA A 99 16.87 -12.19 -17.31
CA ALA A 99 15.74 -13.09 -17.51
C ALA A 99 14.49 -12.32 -17.96
N PRO A 100 14.49 -11.73 -19.16
CA PRO A 100 13.37 -10.93 -19.66
C PRO A 100 12.05 -11.71 -19.67
N GLY A 101 10.98 -11.09 -19.15
CA GLY A 101 9.65 -11.70 -19.14
C GLY A 101 9.46 -12.84 -18.15
N SER A 102 10.37 -13.07 -17.22
CA SER A 102 10.34 -14.19 -16.27
C SER A 102 9.32 -14.06 -15.14
N LEU A 103 8.88 -12.87 -14.83
CA LEU A 103 7.89 -12.63 -13.78
C LEU A 103 6.47 -12.79 -14.32
N LYS A 104 5.53 -13.04 -13.42
CA LYS A 104 4.12 -13.10 -13.77
C LYS A 104 3.54 -11.71 -14.03
N PRO A 105 2.44 -11.60 -14.79
CA PRO A 105 1.82 -10.28 -15.04
C PRO A 105 1.44 -9.51 -13.79
N ASP A 106 0.92 -10.18 -12.75
CA ASP A 106 0.58 -9.56 -11.48
C ASP A 106 1.79 -9.08 -10.68
N GLU A 107 2.93 -9.75 -10.82
CA GLU A 107 4.21 -9.33 -10.23
C GLU A 107 4.74 -8.07 -10.92
N TYR A 108 4.69 -7.99 -12.23
CA TYR A 108 5.03 -6.76 -12.97
C TYR A 108 4.08 -5.61 -12.63
N LEU A 109 2.77 -5.86 -12.46
CA LEU A 109 1.81 -4.86 -12.01
C LEU A 109 2.12 -4.35 -10.60
N ALA A 110 2.54 -5.24 -9.70
CA ALA A 110 2.93 -4.86 -8.35
C ALA A 110 4.20 -4.00 -8.34
N ILE A 111 5.22 -4.36 -9.13
CA ILE A 111 6.44 -3.56 -9.29
C ILE A 111 6.11 -2.19 -9.92
N THR A 112 5.21 -2.16 -10.91
CA THR A 112 4.73 -0.91 -11.51
C THR A 112 4.07 -0.01 -10.45
N ALA A 113 3.21 -0.58 -9.59
CA ALA A 113 2.58 0.15 -8.50
C ALA A 113 3.60 0.73 -7.52
N TYR A 114 4.64 -0.03 -7.18
CA TYR A 114 5.74 0.45 -6.34
C TYR A 114 6.52 1.59 -6.99
N ILE A 115 6.86 1.50 -8.28
CA ILE A 115 7.54 2.58 -9.00
C ILE A 115 6.66 3.85 -9.03
N LEU A 116 5.37 3.71 -9.28
CA LEU A 116 4.42 4.83 -9.24
C LEU A 116 4.36 5.47 -7.84
N GLU A 117 4.33 4.65 -6.76
CA GLU A 117 4.38 5.13 -5.38
C GLU A 117 5.63 5.97 -5.12
N GLN A 118 6.81 5.49 -5.54
CA GLN A 118 8.07 6.20 -5.36
C GLN A 118 8.11 7.52 -6.15
N ASN A 119 7.33 7.61 -7.22
CA ASN A 119 7.12 8.84 -8.01
C ASN A 119 5.89 9.65 -7.57
N LYS A 120 5.39 9.44 -6.33
CA LYS A 120 4.36 10.25 -5.66
C LYS A 120 2.94 10.12 -6.22
N PHE A 121 2.66 9.07 -6.97
CA PHE A 121 1.27 8.75 -7.29
C PHE A 121 0.55 8.27 -6.04
N MET A 122 -0.74 8.59 -5.93
CA MET A 122 -1.51 8.24 -4.73
C MET A 122 -2.03 6.79 -4.79
N ALA A 123 -2.00 6.13 -3.64
CA ALA A 123 -2.70 4.88 -3.44
C ALA A 123 -4.21 5.09 -3.43
N GLY A 124 -4.94 4.11 -3.91
CA GLY A 124 -6.39 4.06 -3.94
C GLY A 124 -6.96 2.78 -3.33
N ASN A 125 -8.25 2.57 -3.53
CA ASN A 125 -8.96 1.41 -2.97
C ASN A 125 -9.07 0.24 -3.96
N ALA A 126 -8.62 0.42 -5.20
CA ALA A 126 -8.66 -0.61 -6.23
C ALA A 126 -7.26 -0.89 -6.78
N PRO A 127 -6.90 -2.15 -7.05
CA PRO A 127 -5.59 -2.50 -7.56
C PRO A 127 -5.36 -1.93 -8.97
N LEU A 128 -4.09 -1.70 -9.29
CA LEU A 128 -3.63 -1.46 -10.64
C LEU A 128 -3.81 -2.74 -11.46
N THR A 129 -4.38 -2.58 -12.65
CA THR A 129 -4.60 -3.67 -13.60
C THR A 129 -4.11 -3.24 -14.98
N GLU A 130 -3.82 -4.18 -15.88
CA GLU A 130 -3.41 -3.86 -17.25
C GLU A 130 -4.41 -2.96 -17.97
N ALA A 131 -5.71 -3.17 -17.76
CA ALA A 131 -6.75 -2.35 -18.36
C ALA A 131 -6.68 -0.87 -17.94
N LYS A 132 -6.23 -0.61 -16.71
CA LYS A 132 -6.09 0.76 -16.19
C LYS A 132 -4.82 1.46 -16.67
N LEU A 133 -3.76 0.74 -16.99
CA LEU A 133 -2.45 1.31 -17.33
C LEU A 133 -2.52 2.34 -18.46
N LYS A 134 -3.35 2.10 -19.48
CA LYS A 134 -3.52 3.02 -20.64
C LYS A 134 -4.14 4.37 -20.26
N SER A 135 -4.94 4.41 -19.21
CA SER A 135 -5.59 5.63 -18.74
C SER A 135 -4.76 6.44 -17.73
N ILE A 136 -3.66 5.87 -17.24
CA ILE A 136 -2.77 6.52 -16.28
C ILE A 136 -1.66 7.20 -17.06
N LYS A 137 -1.71 8.53 -17.15
CA LYS A 137 -0.59 9.32 -17.67
C LYS A 137 0.43 9.58 -16.58
N ILE A 138 1.69 9.29 -16.87
CA ILE A 138 2.79 9.59 -15.96
C ILE A 138 3.01 11.10 -16.03
N ALA A 139 2.79 11.78 -14.91
CA ALA A 139 2.99 13.21 -14.79
C ALA A 139 4.33 13.50 -14.12
N ALA A 140 4.93 14.64 -14.44
CA ALA A 140 6.00 15.17 -13.63
C ALA A 140 5.47 15.41 -12.20
N PRO A 141 6.25 15.11 -11.13
CA PRO A 141 5.84 15.45 -9.78
C PRO A 141 5.57 16.95 -9.70
N PRO A 142 4.56 17.38 -8.93
CA PRO A 142 4.37 18.81 -8.68
C PRO A 142 5.67 19.37 -8.08
N GLY A 143 6.17 20.45 -8.69
CA GLY A 143 7.38 21.15 -8.26
C GLY A 143 7.20 21.82 -6.90
#